data_a8b91e4f143773b641ac9dce0c98de93
#
_entry.id   a8b91e4f143773b641ac9dce0c98de93
#
_cell.length_a   1.000
_cell.length_b   1.000
_cell.length_c   1.000
_cell.angle_alpha   90.00
_cell.angle_beta   90.00
_cell.angle_gamma   90.00
#
_symmetry.space_group_name_H-M   'P 1'
#
loop_
_entity.id
_entity.type
_entity.pdbx_description
1 polymer ?
#
loop_
_entity_poly.entity_id
_entity_poly.type
_entity_poly.pdbx_seq_one_letter_code
_entity_poly.pdbx_strand_id
1 'polypeptide(L)'
;MDGTVDLIVSANLLSQIYVGPLNFAVSRTRFRDKDYIDWCQMIINSHMKSLLDSECRVCLITDSMHEEINLHGEVIQREDVLFGIKLPDSAWHWDWELAPVGEISRNYSVNADVSGFINFPLPMYWYAQKKTDFCL
;
A
#
# COMPACT_ATOMS: atom_id res chain seq x y z
N MET A 1 6.09 5.86 23.79
CA MET A 1 6.25 4.38 23.84
C MET A 1 7.32 4.13 24.86
N ASP A 2 7.05 3.29 25.84
CA ASP A 2 8.05 2.82 26.77
C ASP A 2 9.04 1.95 25.98
N GLY A 3 10.31 2.11 26.17
CA GLY A 3 11.41 1.57 25.35
C GLY A 3 11.54 0.04 25.32
N THR A 4 10.42 -0.67 25.11
CA THR A 4 10.36 -2.14 25.11
C THR A 4 10.01 -2.74 23.74
N VAL A 5 9.76 -1.91 22.69
CA VAL A 5 9.44 -2.40 21.34
C VAL A 5 10.69 -2.37 20.48
N ASP A 6 11.18 -3.55 20.11
CA ASP A 6 12.38 -3.70 19.26
C ASP A 6 12.06 -3.88 17.77
N LEU A 7 10.83 -4.29 17.45
CA LEU A 7 10.40 -4.60 16.09
C LEU A 7 8.95 -4.21 15.88
N ILE A 8 8.68 -3.53 14.77
CA ILE A 8 7.34 -3.26 14.25
C ILE A 8 7.17 -4.07 12.96
N VAL A 9 6.06 -4.80 12.85
CA VAL A 9 5.66 -5.47 11.61
C VAL A 9 4.39 -4.83 11.08
N SER A 10 4.47 -4.27 9.88
CA SER A 10 3.33 -3.77 9.13
C SER A 10 3.09 -4.69 7.94
N ALA A 11 2.10 -5.58 8.06
CA ALA A 11 1.78 -6.57 7.03
C ALA A 11 0.42 -6.27 6.40
N ASN A 12 0.39 -6.09 5.09
CA ASN A 12 -0.78 -5.80 4.25
C ASN A 12 -1.66 -4.62 4.73
N LEU A 13 -1.15 -3.82 5.66
CA LEU A 13 -1.88 -2.68 6.19
C LEU A 13 -1.81 -1.48 5.23
N LEU A 14 -0.68 -1.29 4.57
CA LEU A 14 -0.43 -0.09 3.76
C LEU A 14 -1.44 0.05 2.61
N SER A 15 -1.74 -1.04 1.91
CA SER A 15 -2.71 -1.10 0.81
C SER A 15 -4.17 -1.10 1.26
N GLN A 16 -4.45 -1.22 2.56
CA GLN A 16 -5.79 -1.35 3.11
C GLN A 16 -6.16 -0.27 4.13
N ILE A 17 -5.20 0.47 4.66
CA ILE A 17 -5.41 1.41 5.78
C ILE A 17 -6.43 2.51 5.46
N TYR A 18 -6.57 2.88 4.19
CA TYR A 18 -7.51 3.90 3.73
C TYR A 18 -8.94 3.37 3.54
N VAL A 19 -9.16 2.05 3.41
CA VAL A 19 -10.46 1.47 3.01
C VAL A 19 -11.57 1.81 4.01
N GLY A 20 -11.32 1.60 5.30
CA GLY A 20 -12.33 1.91 6.33
C GLY A 20 -12.65 3.41 6.42
N PRO A 21 -11.66 4.28 6.61
CA PRO A 21 -11.86 5.73 6.61
C PRO A 21 -12.50 6.25 5.33
N LEU A 22 -12.13 5.70 4.17
CA LEU A 22 -12.69 6.09 2.88
C LEU A 22 -14.17 5.76 2.76
N ASN A 23 -14.56 4.52 3.08
CA ASN A 23 -15.96 4.10 3.06
C ASN A 23 -16.83 4.99 3.96
N PHE A 24 -16.29 5.38 5.13
CA PHE A 24 -16.95 6.33 6.01
C PHE A 24 -17.09 7.72 5.37
N ALA A 25 -16.03 8.23 4.77
CA ALA A 25 -16.02 9.56 4.15
C ALA A 25 -16.95 9.63 2.94
N VAL A 26 -16.89 8.66 2.03
CA VAL A 26 -17.75 8.57 0.83
C VAL A 26 -19.22 8.48 1.20
N SER A 27 -19.57 7.80 2.31
CA SER A 27 -20.96 7.70 2.77
C SER A 27 -21.53 9.04 3.29
N ARG A 28 -20.68 10.02 3.60
CA ARG A 28 -21.04 11.29 4.25
C ARG A 28 -20.82 12.52 3.39
N THR A 29 -19.97 12.45 2.37
CA THR A 29 -19.56 13.59 1.55
C THR A 29 -19.51 13.23 0.08
N ARG A 30 -19.65 14.25 -0.81
CA ARG A 30 -19.40 14.09 -2.23
C ARG A 30 -17.90 14.29 -2.50
N PHE A 31 -17.14 13.18 -2.51
CA PHE A 31 -15.77 13.22 -2.98
C PHE A 31 -15.74 13.33 -4.51
N ARG A 32 -14.84 14.17 -5.04
CA ARG A 32 -14.43 14.13 -6.45
C ARG A 32 -13.29 13.11 -6.58
N ASP A 33 -13.13 12.53 -7.76
CA ASP A 33 -12.11 11.50 -8.00
C ASP A 33 -10.69 11.94 -7.59
N LYS A 34 -10.35 13.22 -7.83
CA LYS A 34 -9.05 13.76 -7.42
C LYS A 34 -8.91 13.83 -5.89
N ASP A 35 -9.93 14.30 -5.20
CA ASP A 35 -9.92 14.44 -3.73
C ASP A 35 -9.77 13.05 -3.07
N TYR A 36 -10.31 12.02 -3.70
CA TYR A 36 -10.19 10.63 -3.30
C TYR A 36 -8.73 10.14 -3.32
N ILE A 37 -8.04 10.33 -4.44
CA ILE A 37 -6.65 9.89 -4.62
C ILE A 37 -5.73 10.64 -3.62
N ASP A 38 -5.83 11.96 -3.57
CA ASP A 38 -5.03 12.81 -2.67
C ASP A 38 -5.21 12.39 -1.20
N TRP A 39 -6.43 12.05 -0.83
CA TRP A 39 -6.77 11.63 0.53
C TRP A 39 -6.20 10.24 0.87
N CYS A 40 -6.32 9.26 -0.03
CA CYS A 40 -5.73 7.94 0.14
C CYS A 40 -4.20 8.02 0.24
N GLN A 41 -3.57 8.81 -0.64
CA GLN A 41 -2.13 9.07 -0.58
C GLN A 41 -1.70 9.71 0.75
N MET A 42 -2.49 10.65 1.28
CA MET A 42 -2.21 11.28 2.58
C MET A 42 -2.22 10.24 3.72
N ILE A 43 -3.20 9.34 3.75
CA ILE A 43 -3.29 8.29 4.77
C ILE A 43 -2.11 7.32 4.67
N ILE A 44 -1.80 6.82 3.47
CA ILE A 44 -0.68 5.93 3.22
C ILE A 44 0.64 6.58 3.65
N ASN A 45 0.87 7.83 3.22
CA ASN A 45 2.07 8.58 3.58
C ASN A 45 2.19 8.83 5.09
N SER A 46 1.07 9.07 5.77
CA SER A 46 1.04 9.25 7.23
C SER A 46 1.46 7.97 7.97
N HIS A 47 0.97 6.81 7.50
CA HIS A 47 1.38 5.52 8.05
C HIS A 47 2.86 5.23 7.81
N MET A 48 3.32 5.44 6.58
CA MET A 48 4.75 5.31 6.23
C MET A 48 5.64 6.19 7.12
N LYS A 49 5.23 7.45 7.32
CA LYS A 49 5.95 8.36 8.21
C LYS A 49 5.99 7.83 9.64
N SER A 50 4.89 7.32 10.16
CA SER A 50 4.86 6.75 11.52
C SER A 50 5.81 5.57 11.69
N LEU A 51 5.95 4.72 10.67
CA LEU A 51 6.92 3.62 10.67
C LEU A 51 8.37 4.15 10.68
N LEU A 52 8.65 5.16 9.86
CA LEU A 52 9.99 5.77 9.76
C LEU A 52 10.41 6.50 11.04
N ASP A 53 9.47 7.14 11.73
CA ASP A 53 9.72 7.91 12.95
C ASP A 53 9.78 7.01 14.22
N SER A 54 9.57 5.69 14.07
CA SER A 54 9.39 4.79 15.23
C SER A 54 10.67 4.46 16.00
N GLU A 55 11.85 4.75 15.47
CA GLU A 55 13.17 4.36 16.01
C GLU A 55 13.36 2.84 16.23
N CYS A 56 12.38 2.03 15.83
CA CYS A 56 12.40 0.58 15.91
C CYS A 56 12.86 -0.04 14.59
N ARG A 57 13.24 -1.31 14.63
CA ARG A 57 13.35 -2.09 13.39
C ARG A 57 11.96 -2.29 12.82
N VAL A 58 11.79 -2.06 11.51
CA VAL A 58 10.51 -2.20 10.84
C VAL A 58 10.60 -3.28 9.77
N CYS A 59 9.65 -4.20 9.79
CA CYS A 59 9.36 -5.11 8.69
C CYS A 59 8.07 -4.62 8.01
N LEU A 60 8.14 -4.26 6.74
CA LEU A 60 6.99 -3.87 5.94
C LEU A 60 6.73 -4.94 4.88
N ILE A 61 5.49 -5.42 4.82
CA ILE A 61 4.98 -6.29 3.77
C ILE A 61 3.74 -5.61 3.20
N THR A 62 3.69 -5.40 1.89
CA THR A 62 2.55 -4.75 1.24
C THR A 62 2.40 -5.18 -0.20
N ASP A 63 1.17 -5.29 -0.64
CA ASP A 63 0.82 -5.33 -2.04
C ASP A 63 0.89 -3.92 -2.64
N SER A 64 1.22 -3.84 -3.91
CA SER A 64 1.32 -2.59 -4.68
C SER A 64 0.38 -2.57 -5.87
N MET A 65 0.08 -3.72 -6.44
CA MET A 65 -0.76 -3.88 -7.61
C MET A 65 -1.68 -5.08 -7.43
N HIS A 66 -2.94 -4.92 -7.79
CA HIS A 66 -3.86 -6.04 -7.96
C HIS A 66 -4.09 -6.27 -9.46
N GLU A 67 -4.15 -7.53 -9.87
CA GLU A 67 -4.41 -7.94 -11.25
C GLU A 67 -5.58 -8.91 -11.29
N GLU A 68 -6.56 -8.62 -12.14
CA GLU A 68 -7.60 -9.58 -12.50
C GLU A 68 -7.11 -10.41 -13.70
N ILE A 69 -7.10 -11.72 -13.54
CA ILE A 69 -6.59 -12.67 -14.54
C ILE A 69 -7.75 -13.56 -14.99
N ASN A 70 -8.05 -13.54 -16.30
CA ASN A 70 -9.13 -14.33 -16.87
C ASN A 70 -8.77 -15.83 -16.93
N LEU A 71 -9.75 -16.65 -17.35
CA LEU A 71 -9.59 -18.12 -17.47
C LEU A 71 -8.52 -18.55 -18.51
N HIS A 72 -8.06 -17.63 -19.35
CA HIS A 72 -7.00 -17.86 -20.34
C HIS A 72 -5.61 -17.44 -19.84
N GLY A 73 -5.52 -16.92 -18.60
CA GLY A 73 -4.28 -16.42 -18.01
C GLY A 73 -3.89 -15.02 -18.46
N GLU A 74 -4.83 -14.26 -19.04
CA GLU A 74 -4.58 -12.90 -19.50
C GLU A 74 -5.00 -11.89 -18.42
N VAL A 75 -4.17 -10.88 -18.18
CA VAL A 75 -4.51 -9.76 -17.30
C VAL A 75 -5.54 -8.89 -17.98
N ILE A 76 -6.74 -8.78 -17.40
CA ILE A 76 -7.85 -7.99 -17.92
C ILE A 76 -8.02 -6.64 -17.22
N GLN A 77 -7.53 -6.53 -15.99
CA GLN A 77 -7.56 -5.29 -15.21
C GLN A 77 -6.34 -5.22 -14.28
N ARG A 78 -5.87 -3.99 -14.05
CA ARG A 78 -4.85 -3.66 -13.04
C ARG A 78 -5.32 -2.52 -12.17
N GLU A 79 -5.07 -2.64 -10.86
CA GLU A 79 -5.37 -1.63 -9.87
C GLU A 79 -4.13 -1.32 -9.05
N ASP A 80 -3.66 -0.07 -9.09
CA ASP A 80 -2.60 0.42 -8.22
C ASP A 80 -3.19 0.74 -6.84
N VAL A 81 -2.98 -0.14 -5.88
CA VAL A 81 -3.54 -0.02 -4.52
C VAL A 81 -2.76 0.96 -3.63
N LEU A 82 -1.67 1.52 -4.14
CA LEU A 82 -0.89 2.57 -3.48
C LEU A 82 -1.06 3.96 -4.11
N PHE A 83 -1.96 4.09 -5.10
CA PHE A 83 -2.30 5.37 -5.75
C PHE A 83 -1.10 6.12 -6.32
N GLY A 84 -0.15 5.43 -6.93
CA GLY A 84 1.05 6.02 -7.51
C GLY A 84 2.20 6.28 -6.53
N ILE A 85 2.04 5.93 -5.26
CA ILE A 85 3.13 5.98 -4.29
C ILE A 85 4.15 4.89 -4.63
N LYS A 86 5.36 5.31 -4.97
CA LYS A 86 6.45 4.38 -5.28
C LYS A 86 7.15 3.94 -4.02
N LEU A 87 7.27 2.63 -3.87
CA LEU A 87 8.12 2.02 -2.86
C LEU A 87 9.56 1.94 -3.38
N PRO A 88 10.57 1.88 -2.49
CA PRO A 88 11.94 1.58 -2.90
C PRO A 88 12.06 0.14 -3.41
N ASP A 89 13.25 -0.24 -3.89
CA ASP A 89 13.52 -1.62 -4.24
C ASP A 89 13.32 -2.53 -3.01
N SER A 90 12.47 -3.54 -3.16
CA SER A 90 12.15 -4.47 -2.10
C SER A 90 13.25 -5.51 -1.90
N ALA A 91 13.38 -6.02 -0.67
CA ALA A 91 14.25 -7.15 -0.38
C ALA A 91 13.68 -8.47 -0.93
N TRP A 92 12.36 -8.57 -0.93
CA TRP A 92 11.61 -9.70 -1.49
C TRP A 92 10.45 -9.21 -2.31
N HIS A 93 10.13 -9.99 -3.34
CA HIS A 93 9.03 -9.74 -4.26
C HIS A 93 8.39 -11.08 -4.62
N TRP A 94 7.06 -11.18 -4.59
CA TRP A 94 6.32 -12.38 -4.98
C TRP A 94 4.89 -12.06 -5.38
N ASP A 95 4.32 -12.95 -6.20
CA ASP A 95 2.92 -12.92 -6.55
C ASP A 95 2.10 -13.73 -5.54
N TRP A 96 0.96 -13.19 -5.14
CA TRP A 96 0.03 -13.86 -4.25
C TRP A 96 -1.36 -13.92 -4.86
N GLU A 97 -1.93 -15.12 -4.97
CA GLU A 97 -3.32 -15.28 -5.37
C GLU A 97 -4.22 -14.87 -4.20
N LEU A 98 -4.85 -13.71 -4.30
CA LEU A 98 -5.76 -13.17 -3.28
C LEU A 98 -7.11 -13.87 -3.32
N ALA A 99 -7.62 -14.13 -4.52
CA ALA A 99 -8.89 -14.78 -4.74
C ALA A 99 -8.83 -15.68 -5.99
N PRO A 100 -8.99 -17.00 -5.82
CA PRO A 100 -9.08 -17.92 -6.96
C PRO A 100 -10.39 -17.71 -7.73
N VAL A 101 -10.42 -18.23 -8.96
CA VAL A 101 -11.63 -18.25 -9.78
C VAL A 101 -12.78 -18.91 -9.00
N GLY A 102 -13.91 -18.23 -8.96
CA GLY A 102 -15.13 -18.71 -8.26
C GLY A 102 -15.33 -18.10 -6.88
N GLU A 103 -14.33 -17.46 -6.29
CA GLU A 103 -14.48 -16.80 -4.99
C GLU A 103 -15.14 -15.42 -5.13
N ILE A 104 -14.57 -14.54 -5.92
CA ILE A 104 -15.13 -13.20 -6.22
C ILE A 104 -15.91 -13.23 -7.55
N SER A 105 -15.34 -13.87 -8.56
CA SER A 105 -15.92 -13.97 -9.91
C SER A 105 -15.75 -15.37 -10.49
N ARG A 106 -16.71 -15.81 -11.30
CA ARG A 106 -16.59 -17.07 -12.07
C ARG A 106 -15.67 -16.96 -13.29
N ASN A 107 -15.27 -15.75 -13.66
CA ASN A 107 -14.58 -15.46 -14.91
C ASN A 107 -13.12 -15.05 -14.74
N TYR A 108 -12.67 -14.73 -13.53
CA TYR A 108 -11.31 -14.31 -13.26
C TYR A 108 -10.88 -14.64 -11.81
N SER A 109 -9.57 -14.73 -11.60
CA SER A 109 -8.91 -14.70 -10.29
C SER A 109 -8.33 -13.31 -10.02
N VAL A 110 -8.01 -13.01 -8.76
CA VAL A 110 -7.32 -11.78 -8.37
C VAL A 110 -5.97 -12.13 -7.78
N ASN A 111 -4.91 -11.59 -8.36
CA ASN A 111 -3.54 -11.73 -7.86
C ASN A 111 -3.03 -10.39 -7.35
N ALA A 112 -2.15 -10.43 -6.35
CA ALA A 112 -1.44 -9.27 -5.84
C ALA A 112 0.06 -9.40 -6.11
N ASP A 113 0.66 -8.28 -6.46
CA ASP A 113 2.08 -8.07 -6.51
C ASP A 113 2.54 -7.59 -5.12
N VAL A 114 3.31 -8.43 -4.40
CA VAL A 114 3.66 -8.21 -3.00
C VAL A 114 5.14 -7.93 -2.85
N SER A 115 5.47 -6.91 -2.07
CA SER A 115 6.83 -6.52 -1.72
C SER A 115 7.08 -6.62 -0.23
N GLY A 116 8.26 -7.10 0.16
CA GLY A 116 8.71 -7.22 1.53
C GLY A 116 10.02 -6.46 1.79
N PHE A 117 10.08 -5.75 2.91
CA PHE A 117 11.22 -4.95 3.34
C PHE A 117 11.59 -5.32 4.77
N ILE A 118 12.90 -5.59 5.01
CA ILE A 118 13.45 -5.73 6.35
C ILE A 118 14.32 -4.53 6.70
N ASN A 119 14.34 -4.19 7.98
CA ASN A 119 15.11 -3.05 8.51
C ASN A 119 14.77 -1.75 7.76
N PHE A 120 13.47 -1.55 7.56
CA PHE A 120 13.00 -0.26 7.13
C PHE A 120 13.43 0.77 8.19
N PRO A 121 14.45 1.58 7.99
CA PRO A 121 14.26 2.84 7.32
C PRO A 121 14.81 2.77 5.91
N LEU A 122 14.00 3.29 5.00
CA LEU A 122 14.39 3.51 3.63
C LEU A 122 15.71 4.26 3.54
N PRO A 123 16.57 3.95 2.56
CA PRO A 123 17.75 4.76 2.28
C PRO A 123 17.36 6.25 2.19
N MET A 124 18.25 7.14 2.57
CA MET A 124 18.07 8.61 2.62
C MET A 124 17.44 9.26 1.37
N TYR A 125 17.33 8.54 0.27
CA TYR A 125 16.66 8.96 -0.98
C TYR A 125 15.19 9.34 -0.81
N TRP A 126 14.48 8.71 0.12
CA TRP A 126 13.06 8.99 0.36
C TRP A 126 12.85 10.34 1.04
N TYR A 127 13.78 10.72 1.92
CA TYR A 127 13.78 12.05 2.55
C TYR A 127 14.14 13.17 1.56
N ALA A 128 14.95 12.90 0.54
CA ALA A 128 15.37 13.90 -0.42
C ALA A 128 14.26 14.28 -1.41
N GLN A 129 13.43 13.34 -1.84
CA GLN A 129 12.29 13.62 -2.74
C GLN A 129 11.18 14.42 -2.06
N LYS A 130 10.96 14.23 -0.75
CA LYS A 130 9.89 14.94 -0.02
C LYS A 130 10.19 16.38 0.34
N LYS A 131 11.45 16.84 0.29
CA LYS A 131 11.75 18.27 0.52
C LYS A 131 11.30 19.16 -0.64
N THR A 132 11.04 18.61 -1.81
CA THR A 132 10.57 19.35 -2.99
C THR A 132 9.05 19.42 -3.11
N ASP A 133 8.30 18.47 -2.51
CA ASP A 133 6.84 18.39 -2.68
C ASP A 133 6.03 19.04 -1.55
N PHE A 134 6.67 19.51 -0.47
CA PHE A 134 6.03 20.17 0.67
C PHE A 134 6.29 21.67 0.78
N CYS A 135 6.87 22.29 -0.25
CA CYS A 135 6.96 23.76 -0.39
C CYS A 135 5.88 24.26 -1.36
N LEU A 136 4.64 24.31 -0.90
CA LEU A 136 3.59 25.21 -1.39
C LEU A 136 2.69 25.62 -0.22
#